data_e6249520cdb8fa95d8ca2e5006698d4f
#
_entry.id   e6249520cdb8fa95d8ca2e5006698d4f
#
_cell.length_a   1.000
_cell.length_b   1.000
_cell.length_c   1.000
_cell.angle_alpha   90.00
_cell.angle_beta   90.00
_cell.angle_gamma   90.00
#
_symmetry.space_group_name_H-M   'P 1'
#
loop_
_entity.id
_entity.type
_entity.pdbx_description
1 polymer ?
#
loop_
_entity_poly.entity_id
_entity_poly.type
_entity_poly.pdbx_seq_one_letter_code
_entity_poly.pdbx_strand_id
1 'polypeptide(L)'
;MKIQKGTHAPFRLPCLLINPKLLAYRVAFTESCRYDIGVGQGDINKLFGVGYFPHHHDNSVRIGWNYDLVSGKINLFAYWYAEGLRGWHYLRSVDIGEVNYFSIQVREQDHIIDVSGRKYCVDVAGRSVGYLLRPYFGGNRTSPHTMIIDLQKI
;
A
#
# COMPACT_ATOMS: atom_id res chain seq x y z
N MET A 1 -7.09 11.00 -1.55
CA MET A 1 -5.66 11.37 -1.33
C MET A 1 -5.01 11.70 -2.66
N LYS A 2 -3.99 12.60 -2.70
CA LYS A 2 -3.40 13.10 -3.93
C LYS A 2 -1.88 12.94 -3.92
N ILE A 3 -1.32 12.31 -4.95
CA ILE A 3 0.12 12.27 -5.25
C ILE A 3 0.35 13.21 -6.42
N GLN A 4 1.19 14.21 -6.26
CA GLN A 4 1.44 15.20 -7.32
C GLN A 4 2.38 14.63 -8.39
N LYS A 5 2.22 15.12 -9.63
CA LYS A 5 3.17 14.85 -10.72
C LYS A 5 4.60 15.13 -10.29
N GLY A 6 5.52 14.21 -10.64
CA GLY A 6 6.95 14.35 -10.32
C GLY A 6 7.32 14.06 -8.86
N THR A 7 6.38 13.57 -8.04
CA THR A 7 6.64 13.19 -6.65
C THR A 7 6.37 11.71 -6.42
N HIS A 8 6.94 11.16 -5.35
CA HIS A 8 6.65 9.78 -4.91
C HIS A 8 5.47 9.72 -3.93
N ALA A 9 5.30 10.74 -3.11
CA ALA A 9 4.36 10.71 -2.00
C ALA A 9 3.74 12.08 -1.73
N PRO A 10 2.55 12.14 -1.12
CA PRO A 10 2.00 13.39 -0.62
C PRO A 10 2.85 13.89 0.56
N PHE A 11 3.07 15.19 0.64
CA PHE A 11 3.69 15.79 1.83
C PHE A 11 2.72 15.65 3.02
N ARG A 12 3.13 14.93 4.05
CA ARG A 12 2.38 14.73 5.29
C ARG A 12 3.34 14.49 6.46
N LEU A 13 2.99 15.01 7.63
CA LEU A 13 3.73 14.72 8.85
C LEU A 13 3.69 13.23 9.21
N PRO A 14 4.76 12.68 9.82
CA PRO A 14 4.74 11.32 10.37
C PRO A 14 3.57 11.13 11.34
N CYS A 15 3.01 9.94 11.37
CA CYS A 15 1.93 9.58 12.28
C CYS A 15 2.36 8.34 13.07
N LEU A 16 2.60 8.54 14.36
CA LEU A 16 2.93 7.47 15.29
C LEU A 16 1.69 6.61 15.55
N LEU A 17 1.88 5.32 15.64
CA LEU A 17 0.86 4.33 15.98
C LEU A 17 1.26 3.65 17.29
N ILE A 18 0.42 3.77 18.31
CA ILE A 18 0.63 3.12 19.61
C ILE A 18 -0.36 1.97 19.72
N ASN A 19 0.15 0.76 19.99
CA ASN A 19 -0.60 -0.48 20.05
C ASN A 19 -1.58 -0.65 18.87
N PRO A 20 -1.12 -0.48 17.60
CA PRO A 20 -2.01 -0.61 16.46
C PRO A 20 -2.59 -2.03 16.41
N LYS A 21 -3.92 -2.12 16.27
CA LYS A 21 -4.62 -3.41 16.12
C LYS A 21 -5.19 -3.56 14.71
N LEU A 22 -5.63 -2.46 14.12
CA LEU A 22 -6.28 -2.47 12.82
C LEU A 22 -6.04 -1.14 12.09
N LEU A 23 -5.66 -1.25 10.84
CA LEU A 23 -5.72 -0.17 9.85
C LEU A 23 -6.78 -0.57 8.83
N ALA A 24 -7.86 0.20 8.72
CA ALA A 24 -8.94 -0.11 7.79
C ALA A 24 -9.36 1.13 7.00
N TYR A 25 -9.57 0.95 5.69
CA TYR A 25 -9.90 2.01 4.77
C TYR A 25 -10.92 1.55 3.72
N ARG A 26 -11.83 2.45 3.39
CA ARG A 26 -12.59 2.43 2.15
C ARG A 26 -11.72 3.04 1.06
N VAL A 27 -11.59 2.37 -0.08
CA VAL A 27 -10.65 2.73 -1.15
C VAL A 27 -11.35 2.66 -2.50
N ALA A 28 -11.15 3.70 -3.33
CA ALA A 28 -11.46 3.63 -4.75
C ALA A 28 -10.32 4.29 -5.55
N PHE A 29 -9.85 3.60 -6.58
CA PHE A 29 -8.86 4.13 -7.51
C PHE A 29 -9.60 4.92 -8.59
N THR A 30 -9.22 6.19 -8.80
CA THR A 30 -9.85 7.01 -9.84
C THR A 30 -9.18 6.78 -11.21
N GLU A 31 -9.76 7.30 -12.27
CA GLU A 31 -9.19 7.25 -13.63
C GLU A 31 -7.74 7.79 -13.69
N SER A 32 -7.39 8.69 -12.78
CA SER A 32 -6.02 9.20 -12.67
C SER A 32 -4.99 8.15 -12.20
N CYS A 33 -5.42 6.96 -11.79
CA CYS A 33 -4.53 5.85 -11.46
C CYS A 33 -4.13 5.00 -12.68
N ARG A 34 -4.63 5.33 -13.87
CA ARG A 34 -4.12 4.80 -15.14
C ARG A 34 -2.81 5.48 -15.47
N TYR A 35 -1.78 4.71 -15.75
CA TYR A 35 -0.49 5.25 -16.18
C TYR A 35 0.25 4.24 -17.06
N ASP A 36 1.08 4.79 -17.93
CA ASP A 36 2.08 4.05 -18.71
C ASP A 36 3.41 4.78 -18.54
N ILE A 37 4.38 4.09 -17.98
CA ILE A 37 5.73 4.63 -17.75
C ILE A 37 6.82 3.75 -18.40
N GLY A 38 6.40 2.77 -19.21
CA GLY A 38 7.30 1.85 -19.88
C GLY A 38 8.14 1.07 -18.86
N VAL A 39 9.45 1.31 -18.84
CA VAL A 39 10.34 0.69 -17.85
C VAL A 39 9.91 1.09 -16.43
N GLY A 40 9.62 0.10 -15.59
CA GLY A 40 9.12 0.28 -14.23
C GLY A 40 7.60 0.17 -14.10
N GLN A 41 6.87 -0.13 -15.20
CA GLN A 41 5.42 -0.33 -15.14
C GLN A 41 4.99 -1.40 -14.14
N GLY A 42 5.81 -2.45 -13.98
CA GLY A 42 5.59 -3.52 -13.02
C GLY A 42 5.94 -3.18 -11.57
N ASP A 43 6.50 -2.00 -11.30
CA ASP A 43 6.85 -1.60 -9.94
C ASP A 43 5.58 -1.54 -9.06
N ILE A 44 5.71 -2.06 -7.84
CA ILE A 44 4.61 -2.03 -6.87
C ILE A 44 4.61 -0.68 -6.17
N ASN A 45 3.60 0.13 -6.42
CA ASN A 45 3.27 1.31 -5.64
C ASN A 45 2.74 0.88 -4.27
N LYS A 46 2.82 1.73 -3.26
CA LYS A 46 2.35 1.45 -1.91
C LYS A 46 1.14 2.32 -1.60
N LEU A 47 0.14 1.75 -0.97
CA LEU A 47 -1.11 2.44 -0.65
C LEU A 47 -1.10 2.95 0.80
N PHE A 48 -1.06 2.05 1.75
CA PHE A 48 -0.88 2.36 3.17
C PHE A 48 -0.31 1.13 3.89
N GLY A 49 0.12 1.33 5.13
CA GLY A 49 0.63 0.23 5.95
C GLY A 49 1.17 0.67 7.29
N VAL A 50 1.79 -0.25 7.99
CA VAL A 50 2.51 -0.02 9.23
C VAL A 50 3.99 -0.30 9.03
N GLY A 51 4.83 0.62 9.48
CA GLY A 51 6.28 0.43 9.59
C GLY A 51 6.70 0.41 11.04
N TYR A 52 7.80 -0.26 11.32
CA TYR A 52 8.36 -0.37 12.65
C TYR A 52 9.75 0.24 12.73
N PHE A 53 10.10 0.70 13.93
CA PHE A 53 11.43 1.24 14.19
C PHE A 53 12.51 0.13 14.19
N PRO A 54 13.77 0.47 13.82
CA PRO A 54 14.24 1.80 13.43
C PRO A 54 13.82 2.19 12.00
N HIS A 55 13.60 1.25 11.11
CA HIS A 55 13.38 1.49 9.68
C HIS A 55 12.28 0.61 9.11
N HIS A 56 11.38 1.17 8.26
CA HIS A 56 10.34 0.35 7.59
C HIS A 56 10.91 -0.61 6.53
N HIS A 57 12.16 -0.44 6.13
CA HIS A 57 12.85 -1.43 5.29
C HIS A 57 13.37 -2.63 6.09
N ASP A 58 13.41 -2.55 7.42
CA ASP A 58 13.70 -3.70 8.27
C ASP A 58 12.43 -4.51 8.50
N ASN A 59 11.36 -3.85 8.96
CA ASN A 59 10.08 -4.49 9.22
C ASN A 59 8.92 -3.56 8.88
N SER A 60 8.06 -3.98 7.98
CA SER A 60 6.83 -3.28 7.63
C SER A 60 5.85 -4.17 6.89
N VAL A 61 4.56 -3.83 6.95
CA VAL A 61 3.51 -4.46 6.17
C VAL A 61 2.66 -3.40 5.50
N ARG A 62 2.42 -3.54 4.20
CA ARG A 62 1.71 -2.59 3.35
C ARG A 62 0.78 -3.30 2.38
N ILE A 63 -0.22 -2.59 1.91
CA ILE A 63 -0.94 -2.94 0.68
C ILE A 63 -0.23 -2.25 -0.47
N GLY A 64 0.17 -3.03 -1.47
CA GLY A 64 0.76 -2.56 -2.70
C GLY A 64 -0.23 -2.55 -3.85
N TRP A 65 0.06 -1.81 -4.91
CA TRP A 65 -0.74 -1.77 -6.12
C TRP A 65 0.07 -1.40 -7.36
N ASN A 66 -0.36 -1.83 -8.53
CA ASN A 66 0.07 -1.26 -9.81
C ASN A 66 -1.08 -1.28 -10.82
N TYR A 67 -0.94 -0.50 -11.87
CA TYR A 67 -1.87 -0.51 -12.99
C TYR A 67 -1.40 -1.47 -14.07
N ASP A 68 -2.25 -2.41 -14.43
CA ASP A 68 -2.01 -3.36 -15.49
C ASP A 68 -2.54 -2.81 -16.83
N LEU A 69 -1.63 -2.56 -17.75
CA LEU A 69 -1.95 -2.03 -19.09
C LEU A 69 -2.78 -2.99 -19.94
N VAL A 70 -2.64 -4.30 -19.72
CA VAL A 70 -3.31 -5.32 -20.54
C VAL A 70 -4.78 -5.46 -20.11
N SER A 71 -5.02 -5.62 -18.83
CA SER A 71 -6.40 -5.79 -18.31
C SER A 71 -7.11 -4.46 -18.03
N GLY A 72 -6.38 -3.36 -17.93
CA GLY A 72 -6.93 -2.05 -17.55
C GLY A 72 -7.35 -1.97 -16.09
N LYS A 73 -6.89 -2.90 -15.25
CA LYS A 73 -7.24 -3.03 -13.83
C LYS A 73 -6.10 -2.62 -12.90
N ILE A 74 -6.44 -2.45 -11.64
CA ILE A 74 -5.47 -2.27 -10.56
C ILE A 74 -5.18 -3.63 -9.94
N ASN A 75 -3.95 -4.09 -10.04
CA ASN A 75 -3.46 -5.26 -9.29
C ASN A 75 -3.13 -4.85 -7.86
N LEU A 76 -3.49 -5.68 -6.91
CA LEU A 76 -3.29 -5.48 -5.48
C LEU A 76 -2.38 -6.55 -4.91
N PHE A 77 -1.51 -6.14 -4.00
CA PHE A 77 -0.47 -6.98 -3.42
C PHE A 77 -0.42 -6.83 -1.90
N ALA A 78 -0.16 -7.94 -1.19
CA ALA A 78 0.52 -7.88 0.08
C ALA A 78 1.99 -7.51 -0.19
N TYR A 79 2.54 -6.55 0.54
CA TYR A 79 3.92 -6.09 0.38
C TYR A 79 4.54 -5.88 1.76
N TRP A 80 5.72 -6.43 1.98
CA TRP A 80 6.36 -6.37 3.29
C TRP A 80 7.87 -6.31 3.23
N TYR A 81 8.44 -5.92 4.34
CA TYR A 81 9.81 -6.18 4.72
C TYR A 81 9.82 -6.97 6.01
N ALA A 82 10.62 -8.04 6.07
CA ALA A 82 10.88 -8.86 7.23
C ALA A 82 12.39 -8.99 7.39
N GLU A 83 12.95 -8.48 8.48
CA GLU A 83 14.40 -8.51 8.74
C GLU A 83 15.23 -8.00 7.56
N GLY A 84 14.79 -6.91 6.94
CA GLY A 84 15.44 -6.30 5.78
C GLY A 84 15.15 -6.98 4.43
N LEU A 85 14.50 -8.13 4.43
CA LEU A 85 14.14 -8.86 3.21
C LEU A 85 12.78 -8.42 2.69
N ARG A 86 12.74 -8.00 1.43
CA ARG A 86 11.53 -7.59 0.74
C ARG A 86 10.75 -8.80 0.26
N GLY A 87 9.44 -8.84 0.55
CA GLY A 87 8.51 -9.81 0.00
C GLY A 87 7.25 -9.15 -0.57
N TRP A 88 6.57 -9.85 -1.46
CA TRP A 88 5.27 -9.47 -1.96
C TRP A 88 4.49 -10.70 -2.43
N HIS A 89 3.16 -10.58 -2.42
CA HIS A 89 2.26 -11.61 -2.92
C HIS A 89 1.07 -10.95 -3.61
N TYR A 90 0.73 -11.42 -4.82
CA TYR A 90 -0.45 -10.95 -5.53
C TYR A 90 -1.72 -11.40 -4.82
N LEU A 91 -2.67 -10.51 -4.64
CA LEU A 91 -3.94 -10.80 -3.97
C LEU A 91 -5.09 -10.93 -4.95
N ARG A 92 -5.36 -9.87 -5.69
CA ARG A 92 -6.44 -9.78 -6.71
C ARG A 92 -6.30 -8.52 -7.55
N SER A 93 -7.10 -8.43 -8.61
CA SER A 93 -7.32 -7.18 -9.34
C SER A 93 -8.68 -6.59 -9.00
N VAL A 94 -8.79 -5.25 -9.11
CA VAL A 94 -10.04 -4.49 -8.94
C VAL A 94 -10.19 -3.51 -10.09
N ASP A 95 -11.44 -3.12 -10.37
CA ASP A 95 -11.71 -2.13 -11.41
C ASP A 95 -11.47 -0.71 -10.90
N ILE A 96 -11.10 0.19 -11.81
CA ILE A 96 -11.04 1.62 -11.50
C ILE A 96 -12.47 2.11 -11.25
N GLY A 97 -12.64 2.94 -10.21
CA GLY A 97 -13.95 3.42 -9.76
C GLY A 97 -14.65 2.46 -8.79
N GLU A 98 -14.24 1.20 -8.72
CA GLU A 98 -14.81 0.23 -7.77
C GLU A 98 -14.48 0.62 -6.32
N VAL A 99 -15.51 0.60 -5.47
CA VAL A 99 -15.35 0.82 -4.02
C VAL A 99 -14.96 -0.48 -3.34
N ASN A 100 -13.85 -0.47 -2.66
CA ASN A 100 -13.27 -1.62 -1.98
C ASN A 100 -13.01 -1.31 -0.50
N TYR A 101 -12.89 -2.36 0.31
CA TYR A 101 -12.57 -2.28 1.73
C TYR A 101 -11.27 -3.04 2.00
N PHE A 102 -10.27 -2.31 2.46
CA PHE A 102 -8.94 -2.86 2.70
C PHE A 102 -8.57 -2.71 4.16
N SER A 103 -7.97 -3.74 4.73
CA SER A 103 -7.48 -3.69 6.09
C SER A 103 -6.15 -4.41 6.29
N ILE A 104 -5.44 -3.99 7.33
CA ILE A 104 -4.27 -4.67 7.89
C ILE A 104 -4.55 -4.86 9.37
N GLN A 105 -4.79 -6.09 9.78
CA GLN A 105 -4.88 -6.47 11.18
C GLN A 105 -3.47 -6.74 11.71
N VAL A 106 -3.09 -6.07 12.78
CA VAL A 106 -1.80 -6.22 13.44
C VAL A 106 -1.96 -7.22 14.58
N ARG A 107 -1.22 -8.30 14.53
CA ARG A 107 -1.16 -9.32 15.58
C ARG A 107 0.26 -9.43 16.14
N GLU A 108 0.44 -10.10 17.25
CA GLU A 108 1.74 -10.20 17.91
C GLU A 108 2.79 -10.91 17.04
N GLN A 109 2.41 -11.96 16.34
CA GLN A 109 3.34 -12.79 15.58
C GLN A 109 3.32 -12.51 14.08
N ASP A 110 2.22 -11.92 13.56
CA ASP A 110 2.02 -11.73 12.13
C ASP A 110 1.03 -10.59 11.83
N HIS A 111 0.76 -10.38 10.56
CA HIS A 111 -0.27 -9.45 10.08
C HIS A 111 -1.21 -10.15 9.11
N ILE A 112 -2.49 -9.83 9.18
CA ILE A 112 -3.45 -10.24 8.15
C ILE A 112 -3.80 -9.03 7.29
N ILE A 113 -3.50 -9.12 6.00
CA ILE A 113 -3.99 -8.19 4.98
C ILE A 113 -5.30 -8.76 4.44
N ASP A 114 -6.35 -7.92 4.41
CA ASP A 114 -7.61 -8.23 3.76
C ASP A 114 -7.91 -7.17 2.69
N VAL A 115 -8.17 -7.64 1.49
CA VAL A 115 -8.52 -6.81 0.34
C VAL A 115 -9.85 -7.30 -0.20
N SER A 116 -10.95 -6.68 0.26
CA SER A 116 -12.32 -7.04 -0.12
C SER A 116 -12.60 -8.54 -0.03
N GLY A 117 -12.24 -9.14 1.12
CA GLY A 117 -12.45 -10.56 1.43
C GLY A 117 -11.31 -11.50 1.01
N ARG A 118 -10.34 -11.03 0.21
CA ARG A 118 -9.12 -11.81 -0.08
C ARG A 118 -8.09 -11.56 0.99
N LYS A 119 -7.80 -12.59 1.79
CA LYS A 119 -6.88 -12.51 2.93
C LYS A 119 -5.54 -13.13 2.64
N TYR A 120 -4.49 -12.53 3.21
CA TYR A 120 -3.13 -13.06 3.19
C TYR A 120 -2.45 -12.80 4.53
N CYS A 121 -1.82 -13.84 5.09
CA CYS A 121 -1.04 -13.75 6.31
C CYS A 121 0.41 -13.41 5.97
N VAL A 122 0.94 -12.36 6.59
CA VAL A 122 2.33 -11.90 6.42
C VAL A 122 3.07 -12.16 7.71
N ASP A 123 4.11 -12.97 7.64
CA ASP A 123 4.96 -13.33 8.79
C ASP A 123 5.92 -12.19 9.13
N VAL A 124 5.37 -11.15 9.71
CA VAL A 124 6.06 -10.01 10.31
C VAL A 124 5.42 -9.74 11.65
N ALA A 125 6.19 -9.83 12.73
CA ALA A 125 5.68 -9.61 14.08
C ALA A 125 5.19 -8.17 14.28
N GLY A 126 4.02 -8.04 14.89
CA GLY A 126 3.50 -6.75 15.32
C GLY A 126 4.28 -6.21 16.53
N ARG A 127 4.38 -4.88 16.62
CA ARG A 127 5.03 -4.20 17.76
C ARG A 127 4.09 -3.18 18.36
N SER A 128 4.30 -2.88 19.65
CA SER A 128 3.50 -1.89 20.38
C SER A 128 3.64 -0.46 19.85
N VAL A 129 4.75 -0.16 19.18
CA VAL A 129 5.00 1.15 18.59
C VAL A 129 5.40 0.99 17.14
N GLY A 130 4.69 1.68 16.27
CA GLY A 130 4.95 1.75 14.84
C GLY A 130 4.60 3.12 14.29
N TYR A 131 4.58 3.26 12.99
CA TYR A 131 4.14 4.48 12.32
C TYR A 131 3.39 4.18 11.04
N LEU A 132 2.44 5.05 10.73
CA LEU A 132 1.63 4.93 9.52
C LEU A 132 2.48 5.17 8.27
N LEU A 133 2.59 4.16 7.45
CA LEU A 133 3.17 4.27 6.12
C LEU A 133 2.09 4.77 5.16
N ARG A 134 2.41 5.87 4.49
CA ARG A 134 1.51 6.54 3.58
C ARG A 134 1.73 6.08 2.15
N PRO A 135 0.83 6.42 1.25
CA PRO A 135 0.99 6.10 -0.16
C PRO A 135 2.29 6.64 -0.74
N TYR A 136 2.88 5.79 -1.59
CA TYR A 136 4.14 6.05 -2.26
C TYR A 136 4.07 5.47 -3.68
N PHE A 137 4.32 6.28 -4.67
CA PHE A 137 4.35 5.87 -6.08
C PHE A 137 5.73 5.36 -6.47
N GLY A 138 5.76 4.20 -7.14
CA GLY A 138 6.94 3.63 -7.79
C GLY A 138 8.03 3.10 -6.87
N GLY A 139 9.07 2.64 -7.50
CA GLY A 139 10.40 2.40 -6.95
C GLY A 139 11.28 3.61 -7.24
N ASN A 140 11.93 3.61 -8.43
CA ASN A 140 12.82 4.68 -8.88
C ASN A 140 12.12 5.76 -9.75
N ARG A 141 10.83 5.58 -10.08
CA ARG A 141 10.06 6.50 -10.91
C ARG A 141 9.08 7.30 -10.08
N THR A 142 9.01 8.60 -10.31
CA THR A 142 8.00 9.49 -9.76
C THR A 142 6.68 9.34 -10.52
N SER A 143 5.59 9.83 -9.92
CA SER A 143 4.28 9.84 -10.56
C SER A 143 4.29 10.63 -11.88
N PRO A 144 3.87 10.05 -13.01
CA PRO A 144 3.93 10.70 -14.32
C PRO A 144 2.94 11.86 -14.46
N HIS A 145 1.87 11.82 -13.70
CA HIS A 145 0.86 12.87 -13.58
C HIS A 145 0.28 12.88 -12.16
N THR A 146 -0.56 13.84 -11.85
CA THR A 146 -1.24 13.88 -10.55
C THR A 146 -2.23 12.72 -10.44
N MET A 147 -2.07 11.90 -9.41
CA MET A 147 -2.93 10.75 -9.11
C MET A 147 -3.82 11.03 -7.89
N ILE A 148 -5.07 10.60 -7.99
CA ILE A 148 -6.06 10.71 -6.91
C ILE A 148 -6.56 9.32 -6.57
N ILE A 149 -6.41 8.95 -5.30
CA ILE A 149 -7.01 7.75 -4.73
C ILE A 149 -7.99 8.21 -3.65
N ASP A 150 -9.25 7.80 -3.76
CA ASP A 150 -10.22 8.00 -2.69
C ASP A 150 -9.89 7.03 -1.56
N LEU A 151 -9.32 7.55 -0.49
CA LEU A 151 -8.81 6.78 0.65
C LEU A 151 -9.40 7.38 1.92
N GLN A 152 -10.38 6.71 2.50
CA GLN A 152 -11.11 7.12 3.69
C GLN A 152 -10.91 6.09 4.80
N LYS A 153 -10.40 6.53 5.95
CA LYS A 153 -10.27 5.69 7.14
C LYS A 153 -11.67 5.33 7.68
N ILE A 154 -11.86 4.08 8.06
CA ILE A 154 -13.07 3.55 8.69
C ILE A 154 -12.77 2.92 10.04
#